data_7706b5f9a321786f4c8cd49d77530ce9
#
_entry.id   7706b5f9a321786f4c8cd49d77530ce9
#
_cell.length_a   1.000
_cell.length_b   1.000
_cell.length_c   1.000
_cell.angle_alpha   90.00
_cell.angle_beta   90.00
_cell.angle_gamma   90.00
#
_symmetry.space_group_name_H-M   'P 1'
#
loop_
_entity.id
_entity.type
_entity.pdbx_description
1 polymer ?
#
loop_
_entity_poly.entity_id
_entity_poly.type
_entity_poly.pdbx_seq_one_letter_code
_entity_poly.pdbx_strand_id
1 'polypeptide(L)'
;MEELLVSLTIFLFSTQYGWAAIATVSLALIVVTYIGYIKIMRLKRIRDSEGKSLKWYHKFYGYPLLAVGVVLDTLLNVIVGTIIFREFPRELLLTPRLDRWAREDKDGYRGKFARFVCRYMLNPFDPGHCYCGKEED
;
A
#
# COMPACT_ATOMS: atom_id res chain seq x y z
N MET A 1 -24.54 8.59 18.56
CA MET A 1 -23.31 8.39 17.78
C MET A 1 -23.33 7.05 17.04
N GLU A 2 -23.72 5.96 17.71
CA GLU A 2 -23.84 4.63 17.08
C GLU A 2 -24.90 4.58 15.97
N GLU A 3 -26.08 5.13 16.17
CA GLU A 3 -27.13 5.17 15.13
C GLU A 3 -26.70 5.93 13.89
N LEU A 4 -25.93 6.99 14.03
CA LEU A 4 -25.42 7.77 12.91
C LEU A 4 -24.39 7.00 12.12
N LEU A 5 -23.53 6.23 12.79
CA LEU A 5 -22.54 5.34 12.14
C LEU A 5 -23.22 4.19 11.40
N VAL A 6 -24.26 3.59 12.01
CA VAL A 6 -25.05 2.52 11.36
C VAL A 6 -25.78 3.05 10.14
N SER A 7 -26.44 4.22 10.25
CA SER A 7 -27.14 4.85 9.13
C SER A 7 -26.19 5.22 7.99
N LEU A 8 -25.02 5.79 8.30
CA LEU A 8 -23.99 6.10 7.32
C LEU A 8 -23.45 4.85 6.63
N THR A 9 -23.26 3.78 7.39
CA THR A 9 -22.77 2.50 6.85
C THR A 9 -23.80 1.90 5.88
N ILE A 10 -25.08 1.87 6.28
CA ILE A 10 -26.16 1.39 5.40
C ILE A 10 -26.23 2.23 4.13
N PHE A 11 -26.18 3.57 4.24
CA PHE A 11 -26.21 4.47 3.09
C PHE A 11 -25.03 4.23 2.14
N LEU A 12 -23.80 4.07 2.65
CA LEU A 12 -22.61 3.83 1.84
C LEU A 12 -22.66 2.48 1.09
N PHE A 13 -23.26 1.44 1.70
CA PHE A 13 -23.29 0.12 1.08
C PHE A 13 -24.56 -0.17 0.27
N SER A 14 -25.65 0.57 0.48
CA SER A 14 -26.94 0.30 -0.19
C SER A 14 -27.18 1.16 -1.44
N THR A 15 -26.41 2.23 -1.66
CA THR A 15 -26.61 3.13 -2.78
C THR A 15 -25.48 3.07 -3.80
N GLN A 16 -25.82 3.26 -5.09
CA GLN A 16 -24.79 3.39 -6.15
C GLN A 16 -23.82 4.55 -5.90
N TYR A 17 -24.24 5.60 -5.24
CA TYR A 17 -23.39 6.73 -4.83
C TYR A 17 -22.40 6.34 -3.74
N GLY A 18 -22.81 5.45 -2.82
CA GLY A 18 -21.92 4.92 -1.79
C GLY A 18 -20.75 4.13 -2.40
N TRP A 19 -21.03 3.26 -3.35
CA TRP A 19 -19.99 2.52 -4.06
C TRP A 19 -19.04 3.43 -4.85
N ALA A 20 -19.59 4.45 -5.51
CA ALA A 20 -18.79 5.45 -6.20
C ALA A 20 -17.90 6.23 -5.23
N ALA A 21 -18.40 6.62 -4.06
CA ALA A 21 -17.63 7.28 -3.03
C ALA A 21 -16.49 6.38 -2.50
N ILE A 22 -16.77 5.12 -2.20
CA ILE A 22 -15.76 4.14 -1.75
C ILE A 22 -14.68 3.96 -2.83
N ALA A 23 -15.06 3.82 -4.09
CA ALA A 23 -14.12 3.68 -5.21
C ALA A 23 -13.24 4.93 -5.36
N THR A 24 -13.83 6.13 -5.26
CA THR A 24 -13.09 7.40 -5.36
C THR A 24 -12.10 7.56 -4.21
N VAL A 25 -12.52 7.31 -2.97
CA VAL A 25 -11.63 7.37 -1.79
C VAL A 25 -10.52 6.35 -1.90
N SER A 26 -10.82 5.13 -2.34
CA SER A 26 -9.83 4.07 -2.53
C SER A 26 -8.80 4.47 -3.59
N LEU A 27 -9.24 5.01 -4.71
CA LEU A 27 -8.35 5.48 -5.78
C LEU A 27 -7.46 6.63 -5.30
N ALA A 28 -8.03 7.63 -4.61
CA ALA A 28 -7.26 8.74 -4.04
C ALA A 28 -6.21 8.22 -3.05
N LEU A 29 -6.57 7.28 -2.17
CA LEU A 29 -5.65 6.69 -1.21
C LEU A 29 -4.49 5.95 -1.90
N ILE A 30 -4.78 5.18 -2.96
CA ILE A 30 -3.75 4.49 -3.76
C ILE A 30 -2.78 5.51 -4.35
N VAL A 31 -3.29 6.56 -5.01
CA VAL A 31 -2.46 7.57 -5.68
C VAL A 31 -1.58 8.31 -4.66
N VAL A 32 -2.15 8.79 -3.55
CA VAL A 32 -1.40 9.53 -2.53
C VAL A 32 -0.33 8.66 -1.88
N THR A 33 -0.67 7.40 -1.53
CA THR A 33 0.29 6.45 -0.95
C THR A 33 1.41 6.16 -1.93
N TYR A 34 1.10 5.95 -3.20
CA TYR A 34 2.09 5.66 -4.23
C TYR A 34 3.05 6.84 -4.49
N ILE A 35 2.54 8.07 -4.53
CA ILE A 35 3.39 9.27 -4.64
C ILE A 35 4.31 9.40 -3.41
N GLY A 36 3.78 9.16 -2.21
CA GLY A 36 4.55 9.12 -0.97
C GLY A 36 5.67 8.09 -1.01
N TYR A 37 5.36 6.89 -1.45
CA TYR A 37 6.32 5.80 -1.64
C TYR A 37 7.46 6.19 -2.58
N ILE A 38 7.17 6.75 -3.76
CA ILE A 38 8.19 7.20 -4.70
C ILE A 38 9.13 8.23 -4.07
N LYS A 39 8.59 9.20 -3.31
CA LYS A 39 9.40 10.22 -2.63
C LYS A 39 10.30 9.62 -1.55
N ILE A 40 9.79 8.68 -0.74
CA ILE A 40 10.56 7.98 0.29
C ILE A 40 11.68 7.17 -0.36
N MET A 41 11.41 6.45 -1.45
CA MET A 41 12.42 5.66 -2.15
C MET A 41 13.50 6.53 -2.81
N ARG A 42 13.17 7.73 -3.30
CA ARG A 42 14.16 8.71 -3.75
C ARG A 42 15.09 9.15 -2.60
N LEU A 43 14.55 9.45 -1.43
CA LEU A 43 15.35 9.81 -0.25
C LEU A 43 16.26 8.66 0.19
N LYS A 44 15.76 7.42 0.17
CA LYS A 44 16.55 6.21 0.45
C LYS A 44 17.72 6.11 -0.53
N ARG A 45 17.48 6.27 -1.83
CA ARG A 45 18.52 6.21 -2.87
C ARG A 45 19.59 7.28 -2.68
N ILE A 46 19.22 8.53 -2.37
CA ILE A 46 20.16 9.62 -2.08
C ILE A 46 21.03 9.26 -0.88
N ARG A 47 20.43 8.76 0.19
CA ARG A 47 21.18 8.31 1.38
C ARG A 47 22.21 7.24 1.03
N ASP A 48 21.79 6.23 0.25
CA ASP A 48 22.63 5.08 -0.06
C ASP A 48 23.75 5.44 -1.05
N SER A 49 23.54 6.40 -1.97
CA SER A 49 24.55 6.88 -2.93
C SER A 49 25.60 7.79 -2.30
N GLU A 50 25.23 8.58 -1.30
CA GLU A 50 26.16 9.52 -0.66
C GLU A 50 27.04 8.87 0.43
N GLY A 51 26.75 7.63 0.83
CA GLY A 51 27.51 6.87 1.86
C GLY A 51 27.56 7.56 3.23
N LYS A 52 26.75 8.61 3.44
CA LYS A 52 26.75 9.48 4.61
C LYS A 52 25.37 9.50 5.26
N SER A 53 25.36 9.73 6.55
CA SER A 53 24.09 9.97 7.25
C SER A 53 23.38 11.17 6.60
N LEU A 54 22.10 11.00 6.26
CA LEU A 54 21.25 12.07 5.77
C LEU A 54 21.49 13.36 6.57
N LYS A 55 21.67 14.47 5.89
CA LYS A 55 21.75 15.80 6.51
C LYS A 55 20.54 16.03 7.39
N TRP A 56 20.68 16.76 8.48
CA TRP A 56 19.64 16.92 9.51
C TRP A 56 18.28 17.37 8.96
N TYR A 57 18.26 18.22 7.93
CA TYR A 57 17.04 18.68 7.29
C TYR A 57 16.30 17.56 6.52
N HIS A 58 17.02 16.60 5.93
CA HIS A 58 16.39 15.41 5.32
C HIS A 58 15.78 14.51 6.38
N LYS A 59 16.36 14.44 7.57
CA LYS A 59 15.78 13.71 8.70
C LYS A 59 14.50 14.41 9.19
N PHE A 60 14.55 15.74 9.31
CA PHE A 60 13.44 16.53 9.80
C PHE A 60 12.16 16.38 8.93
N TYR A 61 12.31 16.34 7.60
CA TYR A 61 11.19 16.10 6.70
C TYR A 61 10.94 14.62 6.40
N GLY A 62 11.97 13.80 6.42
CA GLY A 62 11.90 12.39 6.06
C GLY A 62 11.14 11.54 7.09
N TYR A 63 11.34 11.77 8.38
CA TYR A 63 10.64 11.02 9.43
C TYR A 63 9.13 11.29 9.47
N PRO A 64 8.64 12.54 9.43
CA PRO A 64 7.20 12.80 9.32
C PRO A 64 6.60 12.21 8.04
N LEU A 65 7.30 12.31 6.91
CA LEU A 65 6.85 11.73 5.66
C LEU A 65 6.75 10.21 5.75
N LEU A 66 7.72 9.56 6.38
CA LEU A 66 7.69 8.12 6.61
C LEU A 66 6.53 7.72 7.53
N ALA A 67 6.30 8.45 8.62
CA ALA A 67 5.20 8.19 9.53
C ALA A 67 3.84 8.31 8.82
N VAL A 68 3.63 9.38 8.06
CA VAL A 68 2.43 9.55 7.22
C VAL A 68 2.33 8.41 6.19
N GLY A 69 3.43 8.02 5.56
CA GLY A 69 3.48 6.90 4.62
C GLY A 69 3.03 5.58 5.24
N VAL A 70 3.49 5.27 6.46
CA VAL A 70 3.08 4.07 7.20
C VAL A 70 1.58 4.09 7.52
N VAL A 71 1.04 5.24 7.97
CA VAL A 71 -0.40 5.37 8.23
C VAL A 71 -1.21 5.18 6.96
N LEU A 72 -0.82 5.81 5.85
CA LEU A 72 -1.50 5.67 4.56
C LEU A 72 -1.43 4.24 4.03
N ASP A 73 -0.29 3.57 4.16
CA ASP A 73 -0.13 2.17 3.74
C ASP A 73 -0.99 1.23 4.59
N THR A 74 -1.09 1.49 5.89
CA THR A 74 -1.99 0.75 6.79
C THR A 74 -3.45 0.94 6.38
N LEU A 75 -3.89 2.17 6.12
CA LEU A 75 -5.26 2.46 5.66
C LEU A 75 -5.53 1.80 4.30
N LEU A 76 -4.57 1.86 3.38
CA LEU A 76 -4.64 1.20 2.09
C LEU A 76 -4.78 -0.32 2.26
N ASN A 77 -4.00 -0.93 3.15
CA ASN A 77 -4.08 -2.34 3.46
C ASN A 77 -5.44 -2.74 4.04
N VAL A 78 -5.97 -1.95 4.99
CA VAL A 78 -7.25 -2.24 5.64
C VAL A 78 -8.43 -2.05 4.67
N ILE A 79 -8.46 -0.97 3.91
CA ILE A 79 -9.60 -0.64 3.04
C ILE A 79 -9.49 -1.39 1.71
N VAL A 80 -8.48 -1.04 0.92
CA VAL A 80 -8.33 -1.55 -0.46
C VAL A 80 -7.87 -2.99 -0.46
N GLY A 81 -6.91 -3.33 0.40
CA GLY A 81 -6.43 -4.70 0.53
C GLY A 81 -7.51 -5.67 0.97
N THR A 82 -8.42 -5.27 1.86
CA THR A 82 -9.55 -6.13 2.27
C THR A 82 -10.53 -6.37 1.12
N ILE A 83 -10.82 -5.35 0.33
CA ILE A 83 -11.70 -5.48 -0.85
C ILE A 83 -11.07 -6.41 -1.89
N ILE A 84 -9.78 -6.19 -2.24
CA ILE A 84 -9.09 -6.95 -3.28
C ILE A 84 -8.87 -8.40 -2.86
N PHE A 85 -8.38 -8.62 -1.65
CA PHE A 85 -8.04 -9.98 -1.18
C PHE A 85 -9.22 -10.69 -0.51
N ARG A 86 -10.34 -9.99 -0.27
CA ARG A 86 -11.54 -10.53 0.41
C ARG A 86 -11.20 -11.24 1.73
N GLU A 87 -10.29 -10.62 2.48
CA GLU A 87 -9.78 -11.11 3.76
C GLU A 87 -9.38 -9.92 4.62
N PHE A 88 -9.64 -9.97 5.93
CA PHE A 88 -9.11 -8.98 6.85
C PHE A 88 -7.58 -9.06 6.92
N PRO A 89 -6.88 -7.92 7.02
CA PRO A 89 -5.43 -7.92 7.09
C PRO A 89 -4.94 -8.59 8.37
N ARG A 90 -3.98 -9.51 8.21
CA ARG A 90 -3.21 -10.08 9.32
C ARG A 90 -1.92 -9.27 9.54
N GLU A 91 -1.51 -8.56 8.51
CA GLU A 91 -0.34 -7.71 8.47
C GLU A 91 -0.73 -6.24 8.59
N LEU A 92 0.10 -5.44 9.27
CA LEU A 92 -0.14 -4.00 9.43
C LEU A 92 -0.03 -3.26 8.09
N LEU A 93 0.96 -3.59 7.29
CA LEU A 93 1.27 -2.94 6.02
C LEU A 93 0.83 -3.80 4.83
N LEU A 94 0.62 -3.15 3.69
CA LEU A 94 0.22 -3.82 2.45
C LEU A 94 1.33 -4.70 1.87
N THR A 95 2.59 -4.26 1.94
CA THR A 95 3.73 -4.99 1.35
C THR A 95 3.92 -6.40 1.92
N PRO A 96 3.96 -6.65 3.24
CA PRO A 96 4.02 -8.01 3.77
C PRO A 96 2.83 -8.88 3.34
N ARG A 97 1.66 -8.28 3.18
CA ARG A 97 0.47 -8.99 2.70
C ARG A 97 0.60 -9.41 1.24
N LEU A 98 1.11 -8.51 0.39
CA LEU A 98 1.43 -8.84 -1.00
C LEU A 98 2.47 -9.96 -1.08
N ASP A 99 3.51 -9.89 -0.25
CA ASP A 99 4.56 -10.91 -0.19
C ASP A 99 4.00 -12.29 0.20
N ARG A 100 3.12 -12.33 1.20
CA ARG A 100 2.42 -13.55 1.61
C ARG A 100 1.58 -14.13 0.47
N TRP A 101 0.71 -13.35 -0.15
CA TRP A 101 -0.13 -13.83 -1.25
C TRP A 101 0.67 -14.25 -2.49
N ALA A 102 1.77 -13.54 -2.79
CA ALA A 102 2.66 -13.90 -3.89
C ALA A 102 3.28 -15.31 -3.71
N ARG A 103 3.47 -15.75 -2.46
CA ARG A 103 4.04 -17.06 -2.10
C ARG A 103 2.98 -18.15 -1.94
N GLU A 104 1.87 -17.82 -1.24
CA GLU A 104 0.85 -18.80 -0.87
C GLU A 104 -0.08 -19.15 -2.03
N ASP A 105 -0.43 -18.19 -2.87
CA ASP A 105 -1.41 -18.34 -3.95
C ASP A 105 -0.75 -18.20 -5.33
N LYS A 106 0.12 -19.15 -5.68
CA LYS A 106 0.92 -19.08 -6.92
C LYS A 106 0.07 -18.98 -8.19
N ASP A 107 -1.04 -19.69 -8.27
CA ASP A 107 -1.85 -19.80 -9.47
C ASP A 107 -3.15 -18.98 -9.41
N GLY A 108 -3.57 -18.58 -8.24
CA GLY A 108 -4.80 -17.82 -8.02
C GLY A 108 -4.67 -16.33 -8.32
N TYR A 109 -5.82 -15.65 -8.37
CA TYR A 109 -5.85 -14.22 -8.71
C TYR A 109 -5.13 -13.35 -7.69
N ARG A 110 -5.15 -13.71 -6.40
CA ARG A 110 -4.52 -12.94 -5.32
C ARG A 110 -3.01 -12.90 -5.48
N GLY A 111 -2.40 -14.06 -5.74
CA GLY A 111 -0.97 -14.15 -5.95
C GLY A 111 -0.53 -13.52 -7.26
N LYS A 112 -1.29 -13.70 -8.36
CA LYS A 112 -1.02 -13.02 -9.64
C LYS A 112 -1.06 -11.51 -9.49
N PHE A 113 -2.08 -10.99 -8.79
CA PHE A 113 -2.20 -9.56 -8.49
C PHE A 113 -1.05 -9.06 -7.60
N ALA A 114 -0.73 -9.80 -6.54
CA ALA A 114 0.37 -9.44 -5.64
C ALA A 114 1.71 -9.37 -6.38
N ARG A 115 2.04 -10.37 -7.20
CA ARG A 115 3.25 -10.36 -8.03
C ARG A 115 3.26 -9.23 -9.06
N PHE A 116 2.10 -8.93 -9.67
CA PHE A 116 1.98 -7.79 -10.59
C PHE A 116 2.33 -6.47 -9.89
N VAL A 117 1.73 -6.20 -8.72
CA VAL A 117 2.01 -4.98 -7.95
C VAL A 117 3.47 -4.93 -7.52
N CYS A 118 4.02 -6.03 -7.01
CA CYS A 118 5.42 -6.09 -6.62
C CYS A 118 6.35 -5.84 -7.81
N ARG A 119 6.15 -6.50 -8.93
CA ARG A 119 7.03 -6.42 -10.10
C ARG A 119 6.99 -5.06 -10.78
N TYR A 120 5.80 -4.50 -10.98
CA TYR A 120 5.63 -3.30 -11.82
C TYR A 120 5.50 -2.00 -11.03
N MET A 121 5.08 -2.05 -9.77
CA MET A 121 4.83 -0.84 -8.98
C MET A 121 5.85 -0.61 -7.86
N LEU A 122 6.34 -1.65 -7.20
CA LEU A 122 7.21 -1.51 -6.03
C LEU A 122 8.68 -1.72 -6.36
N ASN A 123 9.05 -2.84 -6.96
CA ASN A 123 10.45 -3.19 -7.23
C ASN A 123 11.19 -2.27 -8.23
N PRO A 124 10.55 -1.57 -9.17
CA PRO A 124 11.25 -0.59 -10.00
C PRO A 124 11.87 0.57 -9.21
N PHE A 125 11.32 0.88 -8.03
CA PHE A 125 11.81 1.97 -7.16
C PHE A 125 12.72 1.47 -6.03
N ASP A 126 12.49 0.25 -5.57
CA ASP A 126 13.28 -0.41 -4.52
C ASP A 126 13.43 -1.90 -4.88
N PRO A 127 14.47 -2.28 -5.64
CA PRO A 127 14.69 -3.66 -6.05
C PRO A 127 14.78 -4.60 -4.86
N GLY A 128 13.95 -5.67 -4.89
CA GLY A 128 13.86 -6.61 -3.78
C GLY A 128 12.93 -6.19 -2.64
N HIS A 129 12.14 -5.13 -2.84
CA HIS A 129 11.19 -4.63 -1.84
C HIS A 129 10.13 -5.68 -1.46
N CYS A 130 9.65 -6.43 -2.42
CA CYS A 130 8.80 -7.59 -2.17
C CYS A 130 9.05 -8.73 -3.17
N TYR A 131 8.61 -9.92 -2.77
CA TYR A 131 8.76 -11.13 -3.56
C TYR A 131 7.85 -11.10 -4.79
N CYS A 132 8.45 -11.12 -5.98
CA CYS A 132 7.70 -11.09 -7.25
C CYS A 132 7.53 -12.48 -7.88
N GLY A 133 7.94 -13.54 -7.19
CA GLY A 133 8.21 -14.81 -7.82
C GLY A 133 9.48 -14.70 -8.68
N LYS A 134 10.52 -15.43 -8.37
CA LYS A 134 11.53 -15.74 -9.37
C LYS A 134 10.83 -16.69 -10.33
N GLU A 135 10.78 -16.35 -11.61
CA GLU A 135 10.63 -17.37 -12.63
C GLU A 135 11.85 -18.28 -12.41
N GLU A 136 11.61 -19.50 -11.99
CA GLU A 136 12.60 -20.56 -12.09
C GLU A 136 12.72 -20.78 -13.62
N ASP A 137 13.77 -20.19 -14.21
CA ASP A 137 14.24 -20.53 -15.54
C ASP A 137 14.74 -21.98 -15.54
#